data_78588bff301d6c26fe6786528f675cf4
#
_entry.id   78588bff301d6c26fe6786528f675cf4
#
_cell.length_a   1.000
_cell.length_b   1.000
_cell.length_c   1.000
_cell.angle_alpha   90.00
_cell.angle_beta   90.00
_cell.angle_gamma   90.00
#
_symmetry.space_group_name_H-M   'P 1'
#
loop_
_entity.id
_entity.type
_entity.pdbx_description
1 polymer ?
#
loop_
_entity_poly.entity_id
_entity_poly.type
_entity_poly.pdbx_seq_one_letter_code
_entity_poly.pdbx_strand_id
1 'polypeptide(L)'
;MLNKGQEEAVHHLEGPCMVIAPPGSGKTLTITRRIRYLIEEAGIDPGQILVITFTRLAAREMRERFTSLTEGKHYPVTFGTFHSVFYGILKCAYGINGSNLLAEQEGLEILKQAMDELKLESLQGPEDDEELTHELMQEIGIVKNSLLHLKDFHSQHLNQEEFTLLFRQYEKKKKERKKFDFDDMLVQCYALFQKRP
;
A
#
# COMPACT_ATOMS: atom_id res chain seq x y z
N MET A 1 20.89 20.06 -18.60
CA MET A 1 20.16 19.74 -19.84
C MET A 1 19.60 18.34 -19.70
N LEU A 2 18.41 18.07 -20.17
CA LEU A 2 17.88 16.69 -20.27
C LEU A 2 18.50 16.03 -21.51
N ASN A 3 18.69 14.71 -21.47
CA ASN A 3 19.00 13.94 -22.67
C ASN A 3 17.72 13.60 -23.44
N LYS A 4 17.85 13.08 -24.67
CA LYS A 4 16.70 12.80 -25.55
C LYS A 4 15.63 11.89 -24.90
N GLY A 5 16.03 10.80 -24.24
CA GLY A 5 15.08 9.89 -23.58
C GLY A 5 14.38 10.53 -22.37
N GLN A 6 15.08 11.42 -21.64
CA GLN A 6 14.46 12.19 -20.56
C GLN A 6 13.46 13.22 -21.12
N GLU A 7 13.77 13.88 -22.25
CA GLU A 7 12.87 14.80 -22.92
C GLU A 7 11.60 14.08 -23.41
N GLU A 8 11.76 12.93 -24.04
CA GLU A 8 10.63 12.08 -24.45
C GLU A 8 9.74 11.71 -23.26
N ALA A 9 10.34 11.29 -22.15
CA ALA A 9 9.61 10.95 -20.94
C ALA A 9 8.89 12.16 -20.29
N VAL A 10 9.51 13.35 -20.35
CA VAL A 10 8.88 14.59 -19.82
C VAL A 10 7.66 14.99 -20.65
N HIS A 11 7.75 14.90 -21.98
CA HIS A 11 6.70 15.37 -22.89
C HIS A 11 5.61 14.34 -23.22
N HIS A 12 5.74 13.10 -22.76
CA HIS A 12 4.73 12.07 -22.98
C HIS A 12 3.41 12.43 -22.27
N LEU A 13 2.31 12.61 -23.00
CA LEU A 13 1.01 13.04 -22.47
C LEU A 13 0.00 11.91 -22.37
N GLU A 14 -0.14 11.10 -23.39
CA GLU A 14 -1.25 10.17 -23.52
C GLU A 14 -0.83 8.70 -23.34
N GLY A 15 -1.64 7.97 -22.59
CA GLY A 15 -1.47 6.54 -22.36
C GLY A 15 -0.36 6.17 -21.37
N PRO A 16 -0.22 4.87 -21.08
CA PRO A 16 0.81 4.38 -20.16
C PRO A 16 2.21 4.52 -20.76
N CYS A 17 3.17 4.91 -19.92
CA CYS A 17 4.57 5.04 -20.30
C CYS A 17 5.45 4.37 -19.24
N MET A 18 6.36 3.49 -19.67
CA MET A 18 7.37 2.88 -18.81
C MET A 18 8.75 3.48 -19.13
N VAL A 19 9.40 4.04 -18.12
CA VAL A 19 10.76 4.59 -18.24
C VAL A 19 11.74 3.72 -17.48
N ILE A 20 12.64 3.06 -18.21
CA ILE A 20 13.71 2.23 -17.63
C ILE A 20 14.98 3.06 -17.58
N ALA A 21 15.56 3.19 -16.39
CA ALA A 21 16.72 4.04 -16.17
C ALA A 21 17.62 3.50 -15.05
N PRO A 22 18.96 3.43 -15.25
CA PRO A 22 19.90 2.96 -14.24
C PRO A 22 19.99 3.90 -13.03
N PRO A 23 20.58 3.45 -11.91
CA PRO A 23 20.90 4.34 -10.80
C PRO A 23 21.74 5.55 -11.27
N GLY A 24 21.49 6.72 -10.69
CA GLY A 24 22.22 7.95 -11.04
C GLY A 24 21.82 8.62 -12.35
N SER A 25 20.94 8.04 -13.16
CA SER A 25 20.51 8.58 -14.46
C SER A 25 19.58 9.81 -14.39
N GLY A 26 19.30 10.34 -13.21
CA GLY A 26 18.42 11.51 -13.06
C GLY A 26 16.92 11.20 -13.07
N LYS A 27 16.47 9.98 -12.68
CA LYS A 27 15.06 9.62 -12.62
C LYS A 27 14.19 10.66 -11.90
N THR A 28 14.60 11.08 -10.70
CA THR A 28 13.87 12.08 -9.91
C THR A 28 13.78 13.42 -10.62
N LEU A 29 14.85 13.85 -11.28
CA LEU A 29 14.86 15.07 -12.09
C LEU A 29 13.88 14.97 -13.26
N THR A 30 13.85 13.84 -13.94
CA THR A 30 12.92 13.60 -15.05
C THR A 30 11.47 13.66 -14.59
N ILE A 31 11.15 13.00 -13.46
CA ILE A 31 9.79 13.00 -12.91
C ILE A 31 9.38 14.43 -12.48
N THR A 32 10.22 15.16 -11.75
CA THR A 32 9.87 16.51 -11.30
C THR A 32 9.73 17.51 -12.45
N ARG A 33 10.55 17.38 -13.50
CA ARG A 33 10.38 18.17 -14.73
C ARG A 33 9.13 17.79 -15.52
N ARG A 34 8.78 16.51 -15.55
CA ARG A 34 7.51 16.05 -16.15
C ARG A 34 6.31 16.68 -15.42
N ILE A 35 6.28 16.65 -14.08
CA ILE A 35 5.20 17.28 -13.31
C ILE A 35 5.09 18.76 -13.66
N ARG A 36 6.21 19.47 -13.69
CA ARG A 36 6.24 20.89 -14.07
C ARG A 36 5.69 21.12 -15.49
N TYR A 37 6.14 20.33 -16.47
CA TYR A 37 5.66 20.40 -17.84
C TYR A 37 4.13 20.16 -17.94
N LEU A 38 3.63 19.14 -17.24
CA LEU A 38 2.19 18.84 -17.21
C LEU A 38 1.37 20.04 -16.72
N ILE A 39 1.87 20.77 -15.74
CA ILE A 39 1.17 21.91 -15.14
C ILE A 39 1.34 23.17 -16.00
N GLU A 40 2.58 23.56 -16.28
CA GLU A 40 2.90 24.89 -16.84
C GLU A 40 2.72 24.95 -18.35
N GLU A 41 2.91 23.84 -19.09
CA GLU A 41 2.87 23.80 -20.55
C GLU A 41 1.66 23.01 -21.07
N ALA A 42 1.35 21.84 -20.49
CA ALA A 42 0.21 21.03 -20.90
C ALA A 42 -1.12 21.44 -20.25
N GLY A 43 -1.10 22.36 -19.26
CA GLY A 43 -2.30 22.91 -18.63
C GLY A 43 -3.09 21.93 -17.76
N ILE A 44 -2.46 20.85 -17.31
CA ILE A 44 -3.11 19.88 -16.42
C ILE A 44 -3.29 20.49 -15.04
N ASP A 45 -4.49 20.35 -14.47
CA ASP A 45 -4.76 20.78 -13.09
C ASP A 45 -3.83 20.03 -12.11
N PRO A 46 -3.02 20.74 -11.32
CA PRO A 46 -2.12 20.12 -10.36
C PRO A 46 -2.81 19.21 -9.35
N GLY A 47 -4.09 19.48 -9.02
CA GLY A 47 -4.89 18.64 -8.13
C GLY A 47 -5.21 17.26 -8.70
N GLN A 48 -5.09 17.09 -10.03
CA GLN A 48 -5.27 15.81 -10.72
C GLN A 48 -3.98 15.02 -10.87
N ILE A 49 -2.83 15.56 -10.42
CA ILE A 49 -1.55 14.89 -10.51
C ILE A 49 -1.25 14.16 -9.20
N LEU A 50 -1.07 12.85 -9.32
CA LEU A 50 -0.71 11.97 -8.22
C LEU A 50 0.68 11.37 -8.46
N VAL A 51 1.57 11.54 -7.48
CA VAL A 51 2.93 11.00 -7.49
C VAL A 51 3.07 10.00 -6.36
N ILE A 52 3.23 8.73 -6.71
CA ILE A 52 3.34 7.64 -5.73
C ILE A 52 4.79 7.15 -5.69
N THR A 53 5.29 6.95 -4.48
CA THR A 53 6.61 6.37 -4.20
C THR A 53 6.47 5.21 -3.22
N PHE A 54 7.54 4.44 -3.07
CA PHE A 54 7.54 3.31 -2.15
C PHE A 54 7.72 3.73 -0.68
N THR A 55 8.52 4.76 -0.42
CA THR A 55 8.82 5.22 0.93
C THR A 55 8.35 6.66 1.20
N ARG A 56 8.02 6.95 2.46
CA ARG A 56 7.66 8.30 2.91
C ARG A 56 8.80 9.30 2.67
N LEU A 57 10.05 8.85 2.86
CA LEU A 57 11.23 9.67 2.63
C LEU A 57 11.32 10.09 1.16
N ALA A 58 11.19 9.13 0.23
CA ALA A 58 11.23 9.41 -1.21
C ALA A 58 10.09 10.34 -1.64
N ALA A 59 8.89 10.18 -1.09
CA ALA A 59 7.76 11.07 -1.37
C ALA A 59 8.06 12.52 -0.91
N ARG A 60 8.64 12.68 0.28
CA ARG A 60 9.04 13.99 0.81
C ARG A 60 10.14 14.63 -0.02
N GLU A 61 11.23 13.90 -0.30
CA GLU A 61 12.33 14.40 -1.13
C GLU A 61 11.85 14.84 -2.52
N MET A 62 10.96 14.06 -3.14
CA MET A 62 10.41 14.41 -4.44
C MET A 62 9.57 15.68 -4.40
N ARG A 63 8.76 15.87 -3.37
CA ARG A 63 8.00 17.09 -3.12
C ARG A 63 8.93 18.29 -2.94
N GLU A 64 9.97 18.18 -2.11
CA GLU A 64 10.95 19.23 -1.85
C GLU A 64 11.69 19.65 -3.14
N ARG A 65 12.12 18.68 -3.93
CA ARG A 65 12.77 18.93 -5.24
C ARG A 65 11.83 19.59 -6.22
N PHE A 66 10.55 19.18 -6.25
CA PHE A 66 9.55 19.81 -7.10
C PHE A 66 9.30 21.27 -6.67
N THR A 67 9.13 21.52 -5.37
CA THR A 67 8.96 22.89 -4.83
C THR A 67 10.17 23.78 -5.15
N SER A 68 11.38 23.24 -5.05
CA SER A 68 12.60 23.99 -5.44
C SER A 68 12.61 24.27 -6.96
N LEU A 69 12.20 23.32 -7.80
CA LEU A 69 12.14 23.50 -9.25
C LEU A 69 11.11 24.56 -9.69
N THR A 70 10.07 24.75 -8.90
CA THR A 70 8.98 25.70 -9.17
C THR A 70 9.17 27.02 -8.42
N GLU A 71 10.40 27.32 -7.95
CA GLU A 71 10.75 28.57 -7.27
C GLU A 71 9.86 28.87 -6.06
N GLY A 72 9.46 27.84 -5.33
CA GLY A 72 8.59 27.96 -4.15
C GLY A 72 7.10 28.13 -4.45
N LYS A 73 6.68 28.11 -5.72
CA LYS A 73 5.25 28.10 -6.04
C LYS A 73 4.57 26.86 -5.49
N HIS A 74 3.47 27.07 -4.81
CA HIS A 74 2.69 25.97 -4.22
C HIS A 74 1.67 25.43 -5.24
N TYR A 75 1.89 24.20 -5.69
CA TYR A 75 0.93 23.46 -6.51
C TYR A 75 0.31 22.32 -5.68
N PRO A 76 -1.02 22.10 -5.74
CA PRO A 76 -1.70 21.05 -4.97
C PRO A 76 -1.49 19.64 -5.56
N VAL A 77 -0.27 19.32 -5.99
CA VAL A 77 0.13 17.97 -6.43
C VAL A 77 0.17 17.04 -5.23
N THR A 78 -0.43 15.86 -5.36
CA THR A 78 -0.41 14.84 -4.31
C THR A 78 0.86 13.99 -4.42
N PHE A 79 1.72 14.05 -3.39
CA PHE A 79 2.89 13.17 -3.25
C PHE A 79 2.67 12.24 -2.05
N GLY A 80 2.79 10.94 -2.25
CA GLY A 80 2.59 9.98 -1.19
C GLY A 80 3.15 8.59 -1.47
N THR A 81 2.99 7.69 -0.50
CA THR A 81 3.17 6.26 -0.69
C THR A 81 1.85 5.62 -1.10
N PHE A 82 1.88 4.38 -1.63
CA PHE A 82 0.66 3.62 -1.93
C PHE A 82 -0.31 3.63 -0.73
N HIS A 83 0.17 3.27 0.45
CA HIS A 83 -0.67 3.23 1.66
C HIS A 83 -1.25 4.60 2.03
N SER A 84 -0.47 5.68 1.96
CA SER A 84 -0.97 7.02 2.31
C SER A 84 -2.03 7.52 1.33
N VAL A 85 -1.87 7.21 0.05
CA VAL A 85 -2.84 7.55 -1.00
C VAL A 85 -4.11 6.72 -0.84
N PHE A 86 -3.98 5.41 -0.68
CA PHE A 86 -5.11 4.50 -0.52
C PHE A 86 -5.89 4.78 0.77
N TYR A 87 -5.19 5.10 1.86
CA TYR A 87 -5.86 5.58 3.07
C TYR A 87 -6.70 6.83 2.81
N GLY A 88 -6.16 7.81 2.06
CA GLY A 88 -6.89 9.02 1.66
C GLY A 88 -8.15 8.70 0.86
N ILE A 89 -8.04 7.79 -0.11
CA ILE A 89 -9.16 7.33 -0.95
C ILE A 89 -10.23 6.63 -0.09
N LEU A 90 -9.82 5.69 0.76
CA LEU A 90 -10.74 4.95 1.64
C LEU A 90 -11.40 5.87 2.68
N LYS A 91 -10.65 6.86 3.20
CA LYS A 91 -11.21 7.89 4.08
C LYS A 91 -12.32 8.68 3.40
N CYS A 92 -12.11 9.07 2.15
CA CYS A 92 -13.11 9.79 1.36
C CYS A 92 -14.32 8.88 1.04
N ALA A 93 -14.09 7.63 0.65
CA ALA A 93 -15.14 6.72 0.20
C ALA A 93 -15.98 6.13 1.34
N TYR A 94 -15.36 5.85 2.49
CA TYR A 94 -15.99 5.10 3.60
C TYR A 94 -15.98 5.82 4.94
N GLY A 95 -15.43 7.05 5.02
CA GLY A 95 -15.39 7.83 6.26
C GLY A 95 -14.48 7.25 7.35
N ILE A 96 -13.52 6.39 6.99
CA ILE A 96 -12.57 5.83 7.95
C ILE A 96 -11.63 6.90 8.53
N ASN A 97 -11.13 6.65 9.72
CA ASN A 97 -10.19 7.54 10.40
C ASN A 97 -9.04 6.75 11.05
N GLY A 98 -8.10 7.45 11.69
CA GLY A 98 -6.91 6.83 12.27
C GLY A 98 -7.21 5.81 13.38
N SER A 99 -8.37 5.90 14.06
CA SER A 99 -8.76 4.93 15.09
C SER A 99 -9.17 3.57 14.51
N ASN A 100 -9.47 3.51 13.22
CA ASN A 100 -9.77 2.26 12.52
C ASN A 100 -8.50 1.51 12.07
N LEU A 101 -7.34 2.19 12.06
CA LEU A 101 -6.08 1.53 11.72
C LEU A 101 -5.66 0.57 12.83
N LEU A 102 -5.31 -0.65 12.42
CA LEU A 102 -4.76 -1.66 13.28
C LEU A 102 -3.25 -1.47 13.39
N ALA A 103 -2.73 -1.27 14.60
CA ALA A 103 -1.31 -1.31 14.85
C ALA A 103 -0.79 -2.76 14.77
N GLU A 104 0.46 -2.95 14.38
CA GLU A 104 1.07 -4.27 14.25
C GLU A 104 0.93 -5.11 15.52
N GLN A 105 1.26 -4.52 16.68
CA GLN A 105 1.14 -5.18 17.97
C GLN A 105 -0.31 -5.61 18.28
N GLU A 106 -1.29 -4.74 18.02
CA GLU A 106 -2.71 -5.07 18.19
C GLU A 106 -3.14 -6.19 17.24
N GLY A 107 -2.56 -6.24 16.04
CA GLY A 107 -2.80 -7.32 15.07
C GLY A 107 -2.31 -8.67 15.57
N LEU A 108 -1.10 -8.72 16.12
CA LEU A 108 -0.54 -9.94 16.73
C LEU A 108 -1.37 -10.41 17.92
N GLU A 109 -1.83 -9.49 18.77
CA GLU A 109 -2.71 -9.84 19.91
C GLU A 109 -4.05 -10.44 19.44
N ILE A 110 -4.64 -9.89 18.37
CA ILE A 110 -5.86 -10.45 17.76
C ILE A 110 -5.61 -11.84 17.21
N LEU A 111 -4.46 -12.06 16.57
CA LEU A 111 -4.11 -13.35 16.01
C LEU A 111 -3.88 -14.39 17.12
N LYS A 112 -3.13 -14.04 18.18
CA LYS A 112 -2.98 -14.91 19.38
C LYS A 112 -4.34 -15.29 19.97
N GLN A 113 -5.24 -14.34 20.16
CA GLN A 113 -6.59 -14.63 20.64
C GLN A 113 -7.40 -15.52 19.70
N ALA A 114 -7.19 -15.43 18.40
CA ALA A 114 -7.83 -16.33 17.45
C ALA A 114 -7.28 -17.75 17.54
N MET A 115 -5.96 -17.90 17.72
CA MET A 115 -5.28 -19.19 17.92
C MET A 115 -5.78 -19.87 19.21
N ASP A 116 -5.84 -19.16 20.34
CA ASP A 116 -6.29 -19.66 21.63
C ASP A 116 -7.75 -20.14 21.60
N GLU A 117 -8.62 -19.39 20.94
CA GLU A 117 -10.04 -19.76 20.82
C GLU A 117 -10.26 -21.00 19.95
N LEU A 118 -9.47 -21.15 18.89
CA LEU A 118 -9.63 -22.27 17.95
C LEU A 118 -9.01 -23.57 18.48
N LYS A 119 -8.06 -23.49 19.41
CA LYS A 119 -7.36 -24.66 19.99
C LYS A 119 -6.87 -25.63 18.91
N LEU A 120 -6.19 -25.10 17.90
CA LEU A 120 -5.75 -25.87 16.74
C LEU A 120 -4.79 -26.98 17.16
N GLU A 121 -5.03 -28.20 16.65
CA GLU A 121 -4.23 -29.38 17.01
C GLU A 121 -2.76 -29.24 16.62
N SER A 122 -2.48 -28.62 15.47
CA SER A 122 -1.12 -28.38 14.97
C SER A 122 -0.33 -27.38 15.80
N LEU A 123 -0.99 -26.60 16.68
CA LEU A 123 -0.36 -25.58 17.53
C LEU A 123 -0.20 -26.02 19.00
N GLN A 124 -0.34 -27.32 19.30
CA GLN A 124 -0.12 -27.86 20.64
C GLN A 124 1.37 -27.96 20.96
N GLY A 125 2.04 -26.78 21.05
CA GLY A 125 3.43 -26.60 21.45
C GLY A 125 3.56 -25.70 22.69
N PRO A 126 4.76 -25.27 23.09
CA PRO A 126 4.93 -24.32 24.20
C PRO A 126 4.13 -23.04 23.91
N GLU A 127 3.34 -22.63 24.89
CA GLU A 127 2.23 -21.65 24.80
C GLU A 127 2.61 -20.22 24.33
N ASP A 128 3.87 -19.91 24.05
CA ASP A 128 4.32 -18.55 23.71
C ASP A 128 5.34 -18.52 22.56
N ASP A 129 4.96 -19.09 21.43
CA ASP A 129 5.79 -18.93 20.23
C ASP A 129 5.45 -17.63 19.51
N GLU A 130 6.13 -16.54 19.91
CA GLU A 130 6.01 -15.24 19.24
C GLU A 130 6.44 -15.33 17.77
N GLU A 131 7.44 -16.15 17.48
CA GLU A 131 7.97 -16.35 16.14
C GLU A 131 6.89 -16.97 15.24
N LEU A 132 6.23 -18.02 15.68
CA LEU A 132 5.11 -18.64 14.96
C LEU A 132 3.95 -17.66 14.71
N THR A 133 3.63 -16.82 15.70
CA THR A 133 2.58 -15.81 15.53
C THR A 133 2.95 -14.80 14.43
N HIS A 134 4.23 -14.38 14.37
CA HIS A 134 4.72 -13.49 13.31
C HIS A 134 4.71 -14.17 11.94
N GLU A 135 5.11 -15.43 11.87
CA GLU A 135 5.12 -16.20 10.62
C GLU A 135 3.70 -16.41 10.07
N LEU A 136 2.74 -16.78 10.92
CA LEU A 136 1.33 -16.89 10.54
C LEU A 136 0.74 -15.53 10.11
N MET A 137 1.14 -14.43 10.76
CA MET A 137 0.74 -13.08 10.32
C MET A 137 1.28 -12.75 8.93
N GLN A 138 2.53 -13.13 8.63
CA GLN A 138 3.10 -12.96 7.29
C GLN A 138 2.36 -13.80 6.24
N GLU A 139 2.01 -15.04 6.55
CA GLU A 139 1.21 -15.91 5.66
C GLU A 139 -0.17 -15.30 5.36
N ILE A 140 -0.85 -14.75 6.37
CA ILE A 140 -2.11 -14.01 6.20
C ILE A 140 -1.89 -12.81 5.25
N GLY A 141 -0.81 -12.05 5.45
CA GLY A 141 -0.43 -10.94 4.58
C GLY A 141 -0.18 -11.36 3.14
N ILE A 142 0.50 -12.49 2.90
CA ILE A 142 0.73 -13.05 1.56
C ILE A 142 -0.59 -13.36 0.85
N VAL A 143 -1.51 -14.05 1.53
CA VAL A 143 -2.83 -14.38 0.97
C VAL A 143 -3.58 -13.12 0.55
N LYS A 144 -3.58 -12.09 1.41
CA LYS A 144 -4.28 -10.83 1.15
C LYS A 144 -3.65 -10.04 0.00
N ASN A 145 -2.33 -9.84 0.05
CA ASN A 145 -1.61 -9.02 -0.94
C ASN A 145 -1.55 -9.66 -2.33
N SER A 146 -1.56 -10.99 -2.38
CA SER A 146 -1.58 -11.73 -3.65
C SER A 146 -2.99 -11.99 -4.16
N LEU A 147 -4.03 -11.57 -3.43
CA LEU A 147 -5.45 -11.86 -3.74
C LEU A 147 -5.72 -13.35 -3.97
N LEU A 148 -4.99 -14.21 -3.26
CA LEU A 148 -5.13 -15.65 -3.37
C LEU A 148 -6.45 -16.13 -2.74
N HIS A 149 -7.06 -17.13 -3.36
CA HIS A 149 -8.10 -17.88 -2.67
C HIS A 149 -7.48 -18.73 -1.57
N LEU A 150 -8.09 -18.78 -0.40
CA LEU A 150 -7.60 -19.58 0.73
C LEU A 150 -7.34 -21.04 0.35
N LYS A 151 -8.15 -21.60 -0.52
CA LYS A 151 -7.99 -23.00 -1.03
C LYS A 151 -6.71 -23.22 -1.85
N ASP A 152 -6.12 -22.16 -2.41
CA ASP A 152 -4.95 -22.24 -3.29
C ASP A 152 -3.66 -21.84 -2.55
N PHE A 153 -3.76 -21.50 -1.26
CA PHE A 153 -2.64 -21.19 -0.39
C PHE A 153 -2.34 -22.36 0.54
N HIS A 154 -1.08 -22.72 0.68
CA HIS A 154 -0.60 -23.77 1.59
C HIS A 154 0.28 -23.13 2.66
N SER A 155 -0.19 -23.16 3.90
CA SER A 155 0.57 -22.70 5.06
C SER A 155 1.76 -23.66 5.32
N GLN A 156 2.85 -23.11 5.83
CA GLN A 156 4.01 -23.90 6.26
C GLN A 156 3.83 -24.47 7.68
N HIS A 157 2.89 -23.93 8.45
CA HIS A 157 2.71 -24.22 9.88
C HIS A 157 1.40 -24.94 10.18
N LEU A 158 0.37 -24.76 9.37
CA LEU A 158 -0.97 -25.29 9.59
C LEU A 158 -1.45 -26.10 8.38
N ASN A 159 -2.31 -27.08 8.62
CA ASN A 159 -3.02 -27.71 7.54
C ASN A 159 -4.04 -26.74 6.92
N GLN A 160 -4.58 -27.11 5.75
CA GLN A 160 -5.45 -26.23 4.97
C GLN A 160 -6.73 -25.80 5.70
N GLU A 161 -7.30 -26.69 6.50
CA GLU A 161 -8.54 -26.42 7.24
C GLU A 161 -8.25 -25.48 8.42
N GLU A 162 -7.21 -25.76 9.19
CA GLU A 162 -6.78 -24.94 10.33
C GLU A 162 -6.38 -23.53 9.90
N PHE A 163 -5.60 -23.38 8.84
CA PHE A 163 -5.24 -22.06 8.32
C PHE A 163 -6.47 -21.28 7.86
N THR A 164 -7.40 -21.95 7.19
CA THR A 164 -8.65 -21.32 6.75
C THR A 164 -9.51 -20.84 7.93
N LEU A 165 -9.58 -21.64 9.00
CA LEU A 165 -10.30 -21.28 10.23
C LEU A 165 -9.62 -20.09 10.92
N LEU A 166 -8.29 -20.13 11.07
CA LEU A 166 -7.52 -19.05 11.69
C LEU A 166 -7.67 -17.74 10.93
N PHE A 167 -7.50 -17.77 9.60
CA PHE A 167 -7.66 -16.60 8.75
C PHE A 167 -9.05 -15.97 8.92
N ARG A 168 -10.10 -16.78 8.86
CA ARG A 168 -11.48 -16.30 9.03
C ARG A 168 -11.76 -15.74 10.42
N GLN A 169 -11.22 -16.38 11.46
CA GLN A 169 -11.39 -15.91 12.85
C GLN A 169 -10.65 -14.59 13.08
N TYR A 170 -9.42 -14.45 12.56
CA TYR A 170 -8.68 -13.20 12.59
C TYR A 170 -9.42 -12.06 11.90
N GLU A 171 -9.89 -12.27 10.68
CA GLU A 171 -10.66 -11.27 9.92
C GLU A 171 -11.99 -10.90 10.62
N LYS A 172 -12.67 -11.89 11.20
CA LYS A 172 -13.90 -11.66 11.99
C LYS A 172 -13.62 -10.75 13.20
N LYS A 173 -12.57 -11.04 13.98
CA LYS A 173 -12.20 -10.25 15.17
C LYS A 173 -11.81 -8.81 14.80
N LYS A 174 -11.09 -8.60 13.72
CA LYS A 174 -10.78 -7.25 13.20
C LYS A 174 -12.05 -6.50 12.86
N LYS A 175 -12.97 -7.15 12.13
CA LYS A 175 -14.24 -6.56 11.72
C LYS A 175 -15.12 -6.18 12.91
N GLU A 176 -15.21 -7.02 13.95
CA GLU A 176 -15.94 -6.74 15.19
C GLU A 176 -15.40 -5.51 15.92
N ARG A 177 -14.07 -5.31 15.88
CA ARG A 177 -13.38 -4.13 16.43
C ARG A 177 -13.40 -2.91 15.50
N LYS A 178 -13.99 -3.02 14.30
CA LYS A 178 -13.98 -1.99 13.23
C LYS A 178 -12.58 -1.56 12.87
N LYS A 179 -11.63 -2.51 12.85
CA LYS A 179 -10.23 -2.31 12.54
C LYS A 179 -9.88 -2.87 11.17
N PHE A 180 -8.90 -2.26 10.53
CA PHE A 180 -8.28 -2.78 9.30
C PHE A 180 -6.76 -2.55 9.36
N ASP A 181 -6.01 -3.51 8.85
CA ASP A 181 -4.55 -3.45 8.75
C ASP A 181 -4.09 -2.80 7.43
N PHE A 182 -2.79 -2.72 7.25
CA PHE A 182 -2.20 -2.15 6.04
C PHE A 182 -2.53 -2.95 4.77
N ASP A 183 -2.63 -4.28 4.88
CA ASP A 183 -2.96 -5.15 3.76
C ASP A 183 -4.42 -4.96 3.34
N ASP A 184 -5.33 -4.75 4.31
CA ASP A 184 -6.73 -4.43 4.01
C ASP A 184 -6.87 -3.16 3.18
N MET A 185 -6.01 -2.16 3.36
CA MET A 185 -6.08 -0.94 2.55
C MET A 185 -5.89 -1.23 1.07
N LEU A 186 -4.93 -2.10 0.73
CA LEU A 186 -4.67 -2.47 -0.67
C LEU A 186 -5.85 -3.24 -1.26
N VAL A 187 -6.33 -4.24 -0.52
CA VAL A 187 -7.47 -5.09 -0.93
C VAL A 187 -8.75 -4.27 -1.09
N GLN A 188 -9.05 -3.38 -0.12
CA GLN A 188 -10.26 -2.56 -0.16
C GLN A 188 -10.22 -1.50 -1.27
N CYS A 189 -9.05 -0.87 -1.53
CA CYS A 189 -8.89 0.02 -2.67
C CYS A 189 -9.04 -0.72 -4.00
N TYR A 190 -8.45 -1.90 -4.14
CA TYR A 190 -8.64 -2.72 -5.32
C TYR A 190 -10.13 -3.04 -5.54
N ALA A 191 -10.84 -3.49 -4.50
CA ALA A 191 -12.27 -3.77 -4.57
C ALA A 191 -13.11 -2.52 -4.89
N LEU A 192 -12.71 -1.35 -4.39
CA LEU A 192 -13.36 -0.08 -4.69
C LEU A 192 -13.21 0.28 -6.18
N PHE A 193 -11.99 0.18 -6.73
CA PHE A 193 -11.73 0.49 -8.14
C PHE A 193 -12.42 -0.48 -9.11
N GLN A 194 -12.61 -1.74 -8.71
CA GLN A 194 -13.41 -2.68 -9.52
C GLN A 194 -14.89 -2.30 -9.58
N LYS A 195 -15.43 -1.65 -8.57
CA LYS A 195 -16.84 -1.25 -8.48
C LYS A 195 -17.10 0.16 -9.03
N ARG A 196 -16.09 1.02 -9.00
CA ARG A 196 -16.15 2.43 -9.40
C ARG A 196 -14.86 2.79 -10.15
N PRO A 197 -14.72 2.34 -11.40
CA PRO A 197 -13.58 2.63 -12.24
C PRO A 197 -13.43 4.13 -12.56
#